data_5b58c455df14abcca25efd0328ddccd4
#
_entry.id   5b58c455df14abcca25efd0328ddccd4
#
_cell.length_a   1.000
_cell.length_b   1.000
_cell.length_c   1.000
_cell.angle_alpha   90.00
_cell.angle_beta   90.00
_cell.angle_gamma   90.00
#
_symmetry.space_group_name_H-M   'P 1'
#
loop_
_entity.id
_entity.type
_entity.pdbx_description
1 polymer ?
#
loop_
_entity_poly.entity_id
_entity_poly.type
_entity_poly.pdbx_seq_one_letter_code
_entity_poly.pdbx_strand_id
1 'polypeptide(L)'
;EIRTKIKSVQNTRKVTRALEMVSASKIRRAQDLMKASRPYARLMRQVIGHIAKANTEYKHPFLVEREEVSHVGYVIVSTDRGLCGGLNANLFR
;
A
#
# COMPACT_ATOMS: atom_id res chain seq x y z
N GLU A 1 -34.82 20.37 -20.61
CA GLU A 1 -34.17 20.09 -19.32
C GLU A 1 -33.75 18.63 -19.17
N ILE A 2 -34.61 17.63 -19.36
CA ILE A 2 -34.28 16.18 -19.21
C ILE A 2 -33.24 15.75 -20.23
N ARG A 3 -33.36 16.14 -21.50
CA ARG A 3 -32.36 15.80 -22.54
C ARG A 3 -30.96 16.34 -22.20
N THR A 4 -30.88 17.52 -21.63
CA THR A 4 -29.60 18.12 -21.20
C THR A 4 -28.99 17.35 -20.05
N LYS A 5 -29.78 16.91 -19.09
CA LYS A 5 -29.32 16.05 -17.97
C LYS A 5 -28.82 14.71 -18.49
N ILE A 6 -29.54 14.06 -19.42
CA ILE A 6 -29.12 12.80 -20.04
C ILE A 6 -27.75 12.96 -20.73
N LYS A 7 -27.58 14.02 -21.53
CA LYS A 7 -26.33 14.30 -22.23
C LYS A 7 -25.18 14.54 -21.25
N SER A 8 -25.42 15.27 -20.17
CA SER A 8 -24.43 15.52 -19.10
C SER A 8 -23.99 14.19 -18.44
N VAL A 9 -24.93 13.34 -18.06
CA VAL A 9 -24.62 12.02 -17.47
C VAL A 9 -23.86 11.13 -18.43
N GLN A 10 -24.22 11.12 -19.72
CA GLN A 10 -23.50 10.37 -20.74
C GLN A 10 -22.04 10.86 -20.90
N ASN A 11 -21.81 12.16 -20.86
CA ASN A 11 -20.47 12.73 -20.91
C ASN A 11 -19.65 12.35 -19.66
N THR A 12 -20.22 12.48 -18.48
CA THR A 12 -19.59 12.05 -17.22
C THR A 12 -19.22 10.56 -17.26
N ARG A 13 -20.11 9.71 -17.77
CA ARG A 13 -19.84 8.27 -17.94
C ARG A 13 -18.64 8.02 -18.86
N LYS A 14 -18.53 8.76 -19.99
CA LYS A 14 -17.39 8.61 -20.91
C LYS A 14 -16.07 9.00 -20.23
N VAL A 15 -16.07 10.12 -19.49
CA VAL A 15 -14.89 10.58 -18.74
C VAL A 15 -14.49 9.58 -17.67
N THR A 16 -15.44 9.08 -16.89
CA THR A 16 -15.19 8.08 -15.83
C THR A 16 -14.61 6.80 -16.41
N ARG A 17 -15.13 6.33 -17.55
CA ARG A 17 -14.60 5.14 -18.22
C ARG A 17 -13.16 5.36 -18.74
N ALA A 18 -12.84 6.52 -19.24
CA ALA A 18 -11.47 6.86 -19.63
C ALA A 18 -10.52 6.87 -18.43
N LEU A 19 -10.93 7.45 -17.30
CA LEU A 19 -10.17 7.45 -16.05
C LEU A 19 -9.97 6.03 -15.50
N GLU A 20 -10.99 5.18 -15.61
CA GLU A 20 -10.90 3.75 -15.24
C GLU A 20 -9.81 3.03 -16.04
N MET A 21 -9.78 3.22 -17.36
CA MET A 21 -8.77 2.59 -18.22
C MET A 21 -7.34 3.07 -17.87
N VAL A 22 -7.15 4.37 -17.65
CA VAL A 22 -5.86 4.93 -17.22
C VAL A 22 -5.44 4.37 -15.85
N SER A 23 -6.38 4.29 -14.92
CA SER A 23 -6.12 3.76 -13.58
C SER A 23 -5.77 2.27 -13.62
N ALA A 24 -6.48 1.48 -14.43
CA ALA A 24 -6.19 0.07 -14.63
C ALA A 24 -4.77 -0.17 -15.16
N SER A 25 -4.32 0.65 -16.12
CA SER A 25 -2.95 0.60 -16.63
C SER A 25 -1.90 0.91 -15.55
N LYS A 26 -2.15 1.95 -14.74
CA LYS A 26 -1.26 2.33 -13.64
C LYS A 26 -1.19 1.25 -12.55
N ILE A 27 -2.33 0.63 -12.22
CA ILE A 27 -2.39 -0.47 -11.24
C ILE A 27 -1.56 -1.65 -11.75
N ARG A 28 -1.70 -2.04 -13.02
CA ARG A 28 -0.92 -3.13 -13.60
C ARG A 28 0.58 -2.88 -13.45
N ARG A 29 1.05 -1.68 -13.81
CA ARG A 29 2.47 -1.31 -13.65
C ARG A 29 2.93 -1.36 -12.20
N ALA A 30 2.13 -0.87 -11.26
CA ALA A 30 2.43 -0.93 -9.83
C ALA A 30 2.51 -2.39 -9.32
N GLN A 31 1.58 -3.25 -9.79
CA GLN A 31 1.60 -4.68 -9.47
C GLN A 31 2.84 -5.39 -10.00
N ASP A 32 3.30 -5.04 -11.20
CA ASP A 32 4.51 -5.64 -11.79
C ASP A 32 5.76 -5.24 -10.99
N LEU A 33 5.87 -3.97 -10.59
CA LEU A 33 6.95 -3.51 -9.70
C LEU A 33 6.91 -4.23 -8.34
N MET A 34 5.72 -4.38 -7.75
CA MET A 34 5.55 -5.11 -6.50
C MET A 34 5.97 -6.58 -6.64
N LYS A 35 5.58 -7.24 -7.74
CA LYS A 35 5.97 -8.63 -8.01
C LYS A 35 7.48 -8.78 -8.14
N ALA A 36 8.14 -7.83 -8.80
CA ALA A 36 9.59 -7.81 -8.97
C ALA A 36 10.34 -7.63 -7.64
N SER A 37 9.83 -6.81 -6.72
CA SER A 37 10.45 -6.55 -5.42
C SER A 37 10.14 -7.60 -4.34
N ARG A 38 9.06 -8.36 -4.51
CA ARG A 38 8.59 -9.35 -3.52
C ARG A 38 9.63 -10.44 -3.17
N PRO A 39 10.36 -11.04 -4.12
CA PRO A 39 11.40 -12.02 -3.81
C PRO A 39 12.50 -11.46 -2.91
N TYR A 40 12.94 -10.23 -3.20
CA TYR A 40 13.95 -9.55 -2.39
C TYR A 40 13.47 -9.34 -0.95
N ALA A 41 12.27 -8.81 -0.77
CA ALA A 41 11.69 -8.60 0.55
C ALA A 41 11.54 -9.90 1.35
N ARG A 42 11.21 -11.00 0.66
CA ARG A 42 11.12 -12.34 1.28
C ARG A 42 12.49 -12.84 1.74
N LEU A 43 13.50 -12.73 0.89
CA LEU A 43 14.87 -13.16 1.23
C LEU A 43 15.43 -12.31 2.36
N MET A 44 15.22 -11.00 2.36
CA MET A 44 15.65 -10.13 3.46
C MET A 44 15.03 -10.54 4.80
N ARG A 45 13.74 -10.86 4.82
CA ARG A 45 13.09 -11.37 6.06
C ARG A 45 13.70 -12.68 6.54
N GLN A 46 14.04 -13.59 5.63
CA GLN A 46 14.70 -14.86 5.98
C GLN A 46 16.08 -14.61 6.56
N VAL A 47 16.89 -13.75 5.93
CA VAL A 47 18.22 -13.38 6.42
C VAL A 47 18.14 -12.76 7.83
N ILE A 48 17.24 -11.80 8.03
CA ILE A 48 17.01 -11.18 9.35
C ILE A 48 16.59 -12.24 10.37
N GLY A 49 15.70 -13.15 10.01
CA GLY A 49 15.26 -14.25 10.87
C GLY A 49 16.38 -15.21 11.23
N HIS A 50 17.31 -15.49 10.32
CA HIS A 50 18.49 -16.29 10.61
C HIS A 50 19.47 -15.57 11.53
N ILE A 51 19.73 -14.28 11.31
CA ILE A 51 20.58 -13.45 12.17
C ILE A 51 20.00 -13.38 13.58
N ALA A 52 18.69 -13.19 13.71
CA ALA A 52 18.01 -13.11 15.00
C ALA A 52 18.14 -14.41 15.81
N LYS A 53 18.21 -15.57 15.12
CA LYS A 53 18.36 -16.90 15.74
C LYS A 53 19.82 -17.32 15.92
N ALA A 54 20.74 -16.64 15.25
CA ALA A 54 22.16 -16.93 15.37
C ALA A 54 22.65 -16.55 16.77
N ASN A 55 23.40 -17.46 17.40
CA ASN A 55 23.96 -17.25 18.72
C ASN A 55 25.25 -16.38 18.58
N THR A 56 25.09 -15.09 18.33
CA THR A 56 26.18 -14.14 18.19
C THR A 56 26.42 -13.41 19.49
N GLU A 57 27.67 -13.13 19.83
CA GLU A 57 28.05 -12.31 21.01
C GLU A 57 27.40 -10.91 20.94
N TYR A 58 27.22 -10.38 19.74
CA TYR A 58 26.59 -9.09 19.50
C TYR A 58 25.14 -9.28 19.05
N LYS A 59 24.19 -8.79 19.84
CA LYS A 59 22.78 -8.68 19.47
C LYS A 59 22.45 -7.24 19.08
N HIS A 60 21.98 -7.05 17.84
CA HIS A 60 21.57 -5.74 17.40
C HIS A 60 20.39 -5.21 18.23
N PRO A 61 20.36 -3.92 18.65
CA PRO A 61 19.29 -3.36 19.50
C PRO A 61 17.87 -3.59 19.01
N PHE A 62 17.66 -3.69 17.67
CA PHE A 62 16.36 -3.97 17.07
C PHE A 62 15.93 -5.45 17.14
N LEU A 63 16.83 -6.35 17.52
CA LEU A 63 16.55 -7.78 17.65
C LEU A 63 16.45 -8.22 19.12
N VAL A 64 16.64 -7.31 20.05
CA VAL A 64 16.49 -7.57 21.49
C VAL A 64 15.03 -7.38 21.88
N GLU A 65 14.42 -8.40 22.48
CA GLU A 65 13.09 -8.27 23.08
C GLU A 65 13.17 -7.33 24.28
N ARG A 66 12.22 -6.40 24.34
CA ARG A 66 12.11 -5.45 25.46
C ARG A 66 11.14 -6.04 26.47
N GLU A 67 11.53 -6.01 27.74
CA GLU A 67 10.68 -6.46 28.84
C GLU A 67 9.42 -5.60 28.97
N GLU A 68 9.53 -4.31 28.70
CA GLU A 68 8.41 -3.37 28.75
C GLU A 68 8.33 -2.53 27.48
N VAL A 69 7.17 -2.50 26.85
CA VAL A 69 6.88 -1.71 25.64
C VAL A 69 5.94 -0.56 26.02
N SER A 70 6.52 0.60 26.33
CA SER A 70 5.76 1.79 26.72
C SER A 70 5.24 2.60 25.52
N HIS A 71 5.91 2.52 24.37
CA HIS A 71 5.55 3.26 23.16
C HIS A 71 5.64 2.39 21.93
N VAL A 72 4.65 2.52 21.04
CA VAL A 72 4.60 1.83 19.74
C VAL A 72 4.48 2.87 18.63
N GLY A 73 5.36 2.78 17.64
CA GLY A 73 5.30 3.62 16.44
C GLY A 73 4.66 2.86 15.28
N TYR A 74 3.69 3.49 14.60
CA TYR A 74 3.08 2.97 13.38
C TYR A 74 3.55 3.77 12.18
N VAL A 75 4.07 3.11 11.16
CA VAL A 75 4.38 3.72 9.87
C VAL A 75 3.24 3.40 8.91
N ILE A 76 2.44 4.41 8.58
CA ILE A 76 1.27 4.27 7.72
C ILE A 76 1.62 4.80 6.34
N VAL A 77 1.42 3.98 5.30
CA VAL A 77 1.57 4.35 3.90
C VAL A 77 0.20 4.32 3.25
N SER A 78 -0.29 5.48 2.84
CA SER A 78 -1.60 5.62 2.22
C SER A 78 -1.55 6.65 1.08
N THR A 79 -2.70 6.99 0.50
CA THR A 79 -2.82 7.95 -0.58
C THR A 79 -3.19 9.35 -0.08
N ASP A 80 -2.58 10.37 -0.69
CA ASP A 80 -2.92 11.78 -0.51
C ASP A 80 -4.01 12.25 -1.50
N ARG A 81 -4.31 11.44 -2.51
CA ARG A 81 -5.31 11.75 -3.54
C ARG A 81 -6.68 11.21 -3.16
N GLY A 82 -7.72 11.92 -3.60
CA GLY A 82 -9.11 11.46 -3.52
C GLY A 82 -9.45 10.35 -4.53
N LEU A 83 -10.71 10.01 -4.61
CA LEU A 83 -11.26 8.97 -5.49
C LEU A 83 -10.76 7.54 -5.17
N CYS A 84 -10.34 7.31 -3.92
CA CYS A 84 -9.90 6.02 -3.41
C CYS A 84 -10.96 5.29 -2.57
N GLY A 85 -12.23 5.71 -2.67
CA GLY A 85 -13.32 5.19 -1.83
C GLY A 85 -13.07 5.47 -0.35
N GLY A 86 -13.36 4.51 0.50
CA GLY A 86 -13.17 4.62 1.95
C GLY A 86 -11.77 4.22 2.45
N LEU A 87 -10.74 4.17 1.59
CA LEU A 87 -9.42 3.65 1.97
C LEU A 87 -8.89 4.33 3.23
N ASN A 88 -8.73 5.66 3.20
CA ASN A 88 -8.21 6.40 4.34
C ASN A 88 -9.17 6.39 5.54
N ALA A 89 -10.46 6.53 5.30
CA ALA A 89 -11.46 6.50 6.37
C ALA A 89 -11.48 5.16 7.12
N ASN A 90 -11.31 4.05 6.41
CA ASN A 90 -11.27 2.72 7.03
C ASN A 90 -9.90 2.44 7.70
N LEU A 91 -8.84 3.09 7.26
CA LEU A 91 -7.51 2.94 7.83
C LEU A 91 -7.41 3.61 9.20
N PHE A 92 -8.09 4.76 9.39
CA PHE A 92 -8.06 5.54 10.63
C PHE A 92 -9.22 5.22 11.58
N ARG A 93 -10.02 4.24 11.29
CA ARG A 93 -11.13 3.77 12.11
C ARG A 93 -10.67 2.64 13.05
#